data_0440f27d749e3f0e7245f4d59d1b2391
#
_entry.id   0440f27d749e3f0e7245f4d59d1b2391
#
_cell.length_a   1.000
_cell.length_b   1.000
_cell.length_c   1.000
_cell.angle_alpha   90.00
_cell.angle_beta   90.00
_cell.angle_gamma   90.00
#
_symmetry.space_group_name_H-M   'P 1'
#
loop_
_entity.id
_entity.type
_entity.pdbx_description
1 polymer ?
#
loop_
_entity_poly.entity_id
_entity_poly.type
_entity_poly.pdbx_seq_one_letter_code
_entity_poly.pdbx_strand_id
1 'polypeptide(L)'
;GIDGAGKNTLVSALKESFDRPVEVIAFPRYADSIHAQLAQKALYGKMGDLTDSAYAMATLFALDRYGVKDQLQRAKESDTVVLLDRYVASNAAYSAARLEDDAVMEWVHDLEFGTLGLPQADLQVYLDTAVEVASERAQARAQADASRERDRYERDGGLQERTAAAYRRLADAGWGGRWIATADADTIISAIKDLSLIHI
;
A
#
# COMPACT_ATOMS: atom_id res chain seq x y z
N GLY A 1 -4.23 3.45 -2.31
CA GLY A 1 -5.32 3.31 -3.29
C GLY A 1 -5.23 2.01 -4.09
N ILE A 2 -6.27 1.68 -4.81
CA ILE A 2 -6.40 0.48 -5.67
C ILE A 2 -5.44 0.52 -6.87
N ASP A 3 -5.39 -0.57 -7.64
CA ASP A 3 -4.58 -0.62 -8.86
C ASP A 3 -5.17 0.31 -9.93
N GLY A 4 -4.28 1.02 -10.66
CA GLY A 4 -4.71 2.04 -11.61
C GLY A 4 -4.97 3.44 -11.03
N ALA A 5 -4.92 3.63 -9.72
CA ALA A 5 -5.20 4.91 -9.08
C ALA A 5 -4.18 6.05 -9.36
N GLY A 6 -3.09 5.78 -10.09
CA GLY A 6 -2.12 6.82 -10.45
C GLY A 6 -0.92 6.94 -9.49
N LYS A 7 -0.69 5.94 -8.64
CA LYS A 7 0.41 5.94 -7.64
C LYS A 7 1.78 6.24 -8.24
N ASN A 8 2.15 5.59 -9.36
CA ASN A 8 3.47 5.78 -9.97
C ASN A 8 3.70 7.21 -10.46
N THR A 9 2.68 7.83 -11.07
CA THR A 9 2.75 9.22 -11.53
C THR A 9 2.95 10.17 -10.34
N LEU A 10 2.20 9.95 -9.26
CA LEU A 10 2.34 10.73 -8.04
C LEU A 10 3.74 10.56 -7.41
N VAL A 11 4.21 9.33 -7.25
CA VAL A 11 5.54 9.04 -6.68
C VAL A 11 6.65 9.73 -7.48
N SER A 12 6.56 9.72 -8.82
CA SER A 12 7.52 10.43 -9.68
C SER A 12 7.49 11.94 -9.43
N ALA A 13 6.31 12.55 -9.39
CA ALA A 13 6.16 13.98 -9.11
C ALA A 13 6.70 14.35 -7.71
N LEU A 14 6.41 13.52 -6.70
CA LEU A 14 6.90 13.73 -5.35
C LEU A 14 8.43 13.67 -5.27
N LYS A 15 9.07 12.71 -5.95
CA LYS A 15 10.55 12.60 -5.96
C LYS A 15 11.24 13.88 -6.42
N GLU A 16 10.65 14.59 -7.37
CA GLU A 16 11.20 15.82 -7.96
C GLU A 16 10.90 17.09 -7.14
N SER A 17 10.06 16.98 -6.10
CA SER A 17 9.50 18.14 -5.40
C SER A 17 10.21 18.50 -4.09
N PHE A 18 11.20 17.71 -3.66
CA PHE A 18 11.91 17.91 -2.39
C PHE A 18 13.39 18.17 -2.60
N ASP A 19 13.94 19.15 -1.89
CA ASP A 19 15.37 19.53 -1.87
C ASP A 19 16.21 18.63 -0.93
N ARG A 20 15.65 17.51 -0.47
CA ARG A 20 16.26 16.54 0.42
C ARG A 20 16.25 15.15 -0.21
N PRO A 21 17.03 14.18 0.30
CA PRO A 21 17.01 12.82 -0.22
C PRO A 21 15.60 12.22 -0.16
N VAL A 22 15.18 11.60 -1.25
CA VAL A 22 13.91 10.89 -1.34
C VAL A 22 14.17 9.43 -1.65
N GLU A 23 13.73 8.55 -0.79
CA GLU A 23 13.77 7.11 -0.97
C GLU A 23 12.37 6.59 -1.29
N VAL A 24 12.25 5.66 -2.24
CA VAL A 24 10.97 5.02 -2.58
C VAL A 24 11.08 3.53 -2.29
N ILE A 25 10.18 3.02 -1.47
CA ILE A 25 10.05 1.58 -1.22
C ILE A 25 8.64 1.17 -1.64
N ALA A 26 8.57 0.27 -2.62
CA ALA A 26 7.30 -0.28 -3.10
C ALA A 26 7.05 -1.67 -2.50
N PHE A 27 5.86 -1.91 -2.00
CA PHE A 27 5.42 -3.22 -1.52
C PHE A 27 4.30 -3.77 -2.41
N PRO A 28 4.30 -5.09 -2.69
CA PRO A 28 5.25 -6.12 -2.24
C PRO A 28 6.59 -6.04 -2.98
N ARG A 29 7.69 -6.39 -2.29
CA ARG A 29 9.06 -6.39 -2.83
C ARG A 29 9.39 -7.72 -3.53
N TYR A 30 8.73 -7.98 -4.65
CA TYR A 30 8.84 -9.27 -5.37
C TYR A 30 10.26 -9.63 -5.80
N ALA A 31 11.12 -8.64 -6.05
CA ALA A 31 12.50 -8.88 -6.44
C ALA A 31 13.39 -9.33 -5.26
N ASP A 32 13.09 -8.85 -4.03
CA ASP A 32 14.03 -8.89 -2.92
C ASP A 32 13.55 -9.74 -1.73
N SER A 33 12.25 -10.04 -1.66
CA SER A 33 11.62 -10.68 -0.50
C SER A 33 11.07 -12.05 -0.84
N ILE A 34 11.55 -13.08 -0.14
CA ILE A 34 10.99 -14.43 -0.28
C ILE A 34 9.50 -14.47 0.10
N HIS A 35 9.08 -13.68 1.10
CA HIS A 35 7.68 -13.63 1.52
C HIS A 35 6.79 -13.04 0.42
N ALA A 36 7.23 -11.95 -0.23
CA ALA A 36 6.55 -11.39 -1.38
C ALA A 36 6.49 -12.35 -2.56
N GLN A 37 7.59 -13.07 -2.83
CA GLN A 37 7.64 -14.09 -3.91
C GLN A 37 6.68 -15.24 -3.65
N LEU A 38 6.54 -15.71 -2.41
CA LEU A 38 5.56 -16.73 -2.05
C LEU A 38 4.13 -16.21 -2.21
N ALA A 39 3.86 -14.99 -1.74
CA ALA A 39 2.57 -14.34 -1.96
C ALA A 39 2.24 -14.20 -3.47
N GLN A 40 3.22 -13.82 -4.28
CA GLN A 40 3.06 -13.75 -5.74
C GLN A 40 2.71 -15.10 -6.35
N LYS A 41 3.45 -16.16 -5.98
CA LYS A 41 3.14 -17.52 -6.44
C LYS A 41 1.73 -17.95 -6.06
N ALA A 42 1.28 -17.62 -4.85
CA ALA A 42 -0.08 -17.89 -4.40
C ALA A 42 -1.12 -17.14 -5.25
N LEU A 43 -0.91 -15.85 -5.53
CA LEU A 43 -1.80 -15.05 -6.38
C LEU A 43 -1.92 -15.59 -7.82
N TYR A 44 -0.88 -16.26 -8.32
CA TYR A 44 -0.89 -16.94 -9.61
C TYR A 44 -1.34 -18.42 -9.52
N GLY A 45 -1.92 -18.85 -8.39
CA GLY A 45 -2.47 -20.18 -8.21
C GLY A 45 -1.43 -21.31 -8.08
N LYS A 46 -0.18 -20.96 -7.75
CA LYS A 46 0.93 -21.94 -7.68
C LYS A 46 1.23 -22.44 -6.25
N MET A 47 0.36 -22.12 -5.28
CA MET A 47 0.55 -22.44 -3.86
C MET A 47 -0.69 -23.11 -3.23
N GLY A 48 -1.43 -23.90 -4.04
CA GLY A 48 -2.61 -24.62 -3.55
C GLY A 48 -3.67 -23.68 -2.98
N ASP A 49 -4.15 -23.98 -1.79
CA ASP A 49 -5.19 -23.26 -1.07
C ASP A 49 -4.68 -22.04 -0.27
N LEU A 50 -3.38 -21.75 -0.31
CA LEU A 50 -2.81 -20.65 0.48
C LEU A 50 -3.48 -19.31 0.19
N THR A 51 -3.82 -19.05 -1.07
CA THR A 51 -4.50 -17.82 -1.47
C THR A 51 -5.92 -17.71 -0.89
N ASP A 52 -6.55 -18.81 -0.52
CA ASP A 52 -7.93 -18.81 0.00
C ASP A 52 -8.00 -18.26 1.43
N SER A 53 -6.90 -18.34 2.19
CA SER A 53 -6.78 -17.73 3.49
C SER A 53 -6.36 -16.25 3.39
N ALA A 54 -7.25 -15.33 3.77
CA ALA A 54 -6.93 -13.91 3.87
C ALA A 54 -5.82 -13.65 4.89
N TYR A 55 -5.86 -14.33 6.03
CA TYR A 55 -4.85 -14.22 7.09
C TYR A 55 -3.48 -14.73 6.65
N ALA A 56 -3.41 -15.84 5.90
CA ALA A 56 -2.12 -16.34 5.39
C ALA A 56 -1.48 -15.35 4.41
N MET A 57 -2.26 -14.80 3.49
CA MET A 57 -1.79 -13.78 2.56
C MET A 57 -1.37 -12.51 3.28
N ALA A 58 -2.17 -12.04 4.23
CA ALA A 58 -1.86 -10.86 5.05
C ALA A 58 -0.55 -11.04 5.83
N THR A 59 -0.31 -12.23 6.38
CA THR A 59 0.92 -12.56 7.09
C THR A 59 2.14 -12.50 6.16
N LEU A 60 2.06 -13.05 4.95
CA LEU A 60 3.17 -12.98 3.99
C LEU A 60 3.51 -11.52 3.62
N PHE A 61 2.50 -10.68 3.39
CA PHE A 61 2.72 -9.26 3.11
C PHE A 61 3.26 -8.50 4.33
N ALA A 62 2.85 -8.85 5.55
CA ALA A 62 3.39 -8.27 6.77
C ALA A 62 4.88 -8.63 6.96
N LEU A 63 5.26 -9.89 6.73
CA LEU A 63 6.64 -10.35 6.82
C LEU A 63 7.54 -9.74 5.72
N ASP A 64 6.99 -9.45 4.54
CA ASP A 64 7.72 -8.68 3.52
C ASP A 64 8.10 -7.28 4.04
N ARG A 65 7.17 -6.56 4.66
CA ARG A 65 7.46 -5.25 5.28
C ARG A 65 8.42 -5.37 6.47
N TYR A 66 8.25 -6.40 7.28
CA TYR A 66 9.15 -6.66 8.40
C TYR A 66 10.60 -6.83 7.97
N GLY A 67 10.84 -7.40 6.79
CA GLY A 67 12.18 -7.57 6.22
C GLY A 67 12.96 -6.27 5.99
N VAL A 68 12.31 -5.11 6.01
CA VAL A 68 12.96 -3.77 5.91
C VAL A 68 12.69 -2.89 7.13
N LYS A 69 12.24 -3.48 8.24
CA LYS A 69 11.93 -2.74 9.47
C LYS A 69 13.06 -1.81 9.90
N ASP A 70 14.29 -2.34 9.97
CA ASP A 70 15.45 -1.57 10.43
C ASP A 70 15.78 -0.41 9.47
N GLN A 71 15.58 -0.60 8.17
CA GLN A 71 15.72 0.46 7.17
C GLN A 71 14.70 1.57 7.40
N LEU A 72 13.42 1.21 7.61
CA LEU A 72 12.36 2.15 7.91
C LEU A 72 12.59 2.91 9.22
N GLN A 73 13.10 2.23 10.25
CA GLN A 73 13.41 2.86 11.53
C GLN A 73 14.54 3.88 11.40
N ARG A 74 15.65 3.52 10.72
CA ARG A 74 16.75 4.46 10.45
C ARG A 74 16.30 5.65 9.61
N ALA A 75 15.44 5.43 8.63
CA ALA A 75 14.91 6.50 7.80
C ALA A 75 14.11 7.52 8.61
N LYS A 76 13.35 7.07 9.61
CA LYS A 76 12.61 7.94 10.52
C LYS A 76 13.50 8.85 11.37
N GLU A 77 14.74 8.45 11.61
CA GLU A 77 15.74 9.20 12.37
C GLU A 77 16.63 10.09 11.47
N SER A 78 16.38 10.09 10.16
CA SER A 78 17.15 10.83 9.16
C SER A 78 16.36 11.98 8.54
N ASP A 79 17.04 12.82 7.76
CA ASP A 79 16.39 13.88 6.95
C ASP A 79 15.86 13.37 5.60
N THR A 80 15.72 12.05 5.44
CA THR A 80 15.25 11.43 4.20
C THR A 80 13.72 11.36 4.18
N VAL A 81 13.12 11.78 3.07
CA VAL A 81 11.69 11.53 2.81
C VAL A 81 11.55 10.12 2.28
N VAL A 82 10.83 9.26 2.99
CA VAL A 82 10.54 7.89 2.53
C VAL A 82 9.13 7.83 1.98
N LEU A 83 9.01 7.54 0.69
CA LEU A 83 7.74 7.33 0.01
C LEU A 83 7.46 5.82 -0.06
N LEU A 84 6.41 5.39 0.62
CA LEU A 84 5.97 3.99 0.63
C LEU A 84 4.84 3.82 -0.39
N ASP A 85 5.12 3.17 -1.55
CA ASP A 85 4.05 2.75 -2.45
C ASP A 85 3.43 1.48 -1.91
N ARG A 86 2.28 1.61 -1.29
CA ARG A 86 1.59 0.70 -0.38
C ARG A 86 2.34 0.51 0.94
N TYR A 87 1.59 0.34 2.00
CA TYR A 87 2.09 0.01 3.33
C TYR A 87 1.04 -0.80 4.10
N VAL A 88 1.07 -0.76 5.43
CA VAL A 88 0.20 -1.58 6.31
C VAL A 88 -1.28 -1.39 6.01
N ALA A 89 -1.73 -0.15 5.73
CA ALA A 89 -3.12 0.14 5.37
C ALA A 89 -3.60 -0.62 4.11
N SER A 90 -2.69 -0.95 3.18
CA SER A 90 -3.06 -1.79 2.04
C SER A 90 -3.41 -3.21 2.48
N ASN A 91 -2.66 -3.76 3.44
CA ASN A 91 -2.94 -5.09 3.98
C ASN A 91 -4.30 -5.11 4.69
N ALA A 92 -4.56 -4.11 5.53
CA ALA A 92 -5.85 -3.96 6.21
C ALA A 92 -7.02 -3.85 5.22
N ALA A 93 -6.90 -2.98 4.20
CA ALA A 93 -7.97 -2.75 3.22
C ALA A 93 -8.29 -4.00 2.38
N TYR A 94 -7.27 -4.66 1.83
CA TYR A 94 -7.46 -5.88 1.03
C TYR A 94 -7.97 -7.05 1.86
N SER A 95 -7.51 -7.22 3.09
CA SER A 95 -7.98 -8.27 3.98
C SER A 95 -9.44 -8.07 4.38
N ALA A 96 -9.83 -6.84 4.74
CA ALA A 96 -11.22 -6.51 5.05
C ALA A 96 -12.15 -6.70 3.85
N ALA A 97 -11.70 -6.31 2.65
CA ALA A 97 -12.46 -6.49 1.42
C ALA A 97 -12.66 -7.98 1.07
N ARG A 98 -11.68 -8.84 1.37
CA ARG A 98 -11.75 -10.28 1.12
C ARG A 98 -12.65 -11.00 2.11
N LEU A 99 -12.59 -10.64 3.37
CA LEU A 99 -13.38 -11.27 4.44
C LEU A 99 -14.77 -10.65 4.56
N GLU A 100 -14.98 -9.47 3.96
CA GLU A 100 -16.17 -8.63 4.17
C GLU A 100 -16.40 -8.34 5.66
N ASP A 101 -15.29 -8.20 6.41
CA ASP A 101 -15.25 -7.99 7.85
C ASP A 101 -14.11 -7.02 8.21
N ASP A 102 -14.48 -5.89 8.83
CA ASP A 102 -13.53 -4.86 9.24
C ASP A 102 -12.74 -5.22 10.52
N ALA A 103 -13.16 -6.24 11.26
CA ALA A 103 -12.43 -6.68 12.45
C ALA A 103 -10.98 -7.12 12.13
N VAL A 104 -10.73 -7.58 10.90
CA VAL A 104 -9.37 -7.91 10.45
C VAL A 104 -8.44 -6.69 10.37
N MET A 105 -8.96 -5.48 10.26
CA MET A 105 -8.15 -4.26 10.26
C MET A 105 -7.40 -4.09 11.58
N GLU A 106 -8.06 -4.37 12.69
CA GLU A 106 -7.44 -4.34 14.02
C GLU A 106 -6.40 -5.47 14.17
N TRP A 107 -6.72 -6.66 13.68
CA TRP A 107 -5.75 -7.75 13.67
C TRP A 107 -4.48 -7.40 12.88
N VAL A 108 -4.61 -6.73 11.72
CA VAL A 108 -3.45 -6.26 10.93
C VAL A 108 -2.68 -5.20 11.69
N HIS A 109 -3.38 -4.28 12.37
CA HIS A 109 -2.76 -3.24 13.21
C HIS A 109 -1.90 -3.87 14.31
N ASP A 110 -2.47 -4.79 15.07
CA ASP A 110 -1.79 -5.47 16.18
C ASP A 110 -0.62 -6.33 15.70
N LEU A 111 -0.77 -7.01 14.56
CA LEU A 111 0.31 -7.79 13.97
C LEU A 111 1.47 -6.88 13.55
N GLU A 112 1.20 -5.87 12.73
CA GLU A 112 2.27 -5.14 12.05
C GLU A 112 2.86 -4.02 12.92
N PHE A 113 2.05 -3.20 13.56
CA PHE A 113 2.54 -2.15 14.44
C PHE A 113 2.85 -2.66 15.85
N GLY A 114 2.04 -3.56 16.38
CA GLY A 114 2.23 -4.15 17.70
C GLY A 114 3.33 -5.22 17.71
N THR A 115 3.04 -6.41 17.18
CA THR A 115 3.92 -7.59 17.30
C THR A 115 5.21 -7.44 16.49
N LEU A 116 5.12 -7.04 15.23
CA LEU A 116 6.30 -6.85 14.36
C LEU A 116 7.00 -5.51 14.65
N GLY A 117 6.33 -4.55 15.24
CA GLY A 117 6.88 -3.25 15.61
C GLY A 117 7.33 -2.41 14.41
N LEU A 118 6.57 -2.46 13.32
CA LEU A 118 6.81 -1.60 12.17
C LEU A 118 6.51 -0.14 12.53
N PRO A 119 7.29 0.84 12.03
CA PRO A 119 7.01 2.24 12.30
C PRO A 119 5.72 2.69 11.60
N GLN A 120 4.92 3.48 12.28
CA GLN A 120 3.77 4.15 11.67
C GLN A 120 4.24 5.24 10.70
N ALA A 121 3.53 5.41 9.58
CA ALA A 121 3.76 6.50 8.65
C ALA A 121 3.33 7.84 9.26
N ASP A 122 4.09 8.92 9.01
CA ASP A 122 3.75 10.26 9.48
C ASP A 122 2.55 10.84 8.74
N LEU A 123 2.34 10.41 7.49
CA LEU A 123 1.20 10.76 6.66
C LEU A 123 0.82 9.58 5.77
N GLN A 124 -0.46 9.26 5.73
CA GLN A 124 -1.04 8.30 4.81
C GLN A 124 -1.84 9.04 3.73
N VAL A 125 -1.58 8.71 2.47
CA VAL A 125 -2.25 9.33 1.32
C VAL A 125 -3.16 8.32 0.66
N TYR A 126 -4.45 8.58 0.66
CA TYR A 126 -5.43 7.82 -0.09
C TYR A 126 -5.70 8.50 -1.43
N LEU A 127 -5.32 7.86 -2.53
CA LEU A 127 -5.71 8.31 -3.85
C LEU A 127 -7.15 7.88 -4.11
N ASP A 128 -8.09 8.78 -3.89
CA ASP A 128 -9.52 8.55 -4.09
C ASP A 128 -9.88 8.68 -5.57
N THR A 129 -9.37 7.74 -6.37
CA THR A 129 -9.67 7.63 -7.79
C THR A 129 -10.89 6.73 -7.95
N ALA A 130 -11.84 7.15 -8.77
CA ALA A 130 -13.02 6.34 -9.11
C ALA A 130 -12.60 4.95 -9.63
N VAL A 131 -13.29 3.91 -9.17
CA VAL A 131 -12.93 2.51 -9.45
C VAL A 131 -12.96 2.24 -10.96
N GLU A 132 -13.91 2.82 -11.67
CA GLU A 132 -14.04 2.71 -13.11
C GLU A 132 -12.80 3.24 -13.85
N VAL A 133 -12.34 4.43 -13.49
CA VAL A 133 -11.14 5.07 -14.06
C VAL A 133 -9.89 4.27 -13.73
N ALA A 134 -9.78 3.77 -12.51
CA ALA A 134 -8.66 2.95 -12.08
C ALA A 134 -8.63 1.62 -12.84
N SER A 135 -9.80 0.99 -13.03
CA SER A 135 -9.96 -0.26 -13.80
C SER A 135 -9.56 -0.09 -15.27
N GLU A 136 -10.04 0.97 -15.92
CA GLU A 136 -9.69 1.28 -17.31
C GLU A 136 -8.17 1.45 -17.48
N ARG A 137 -7.54 2.19 -16.58
CA ARG A 137 -6.07 2.39 -16.59
C ARG A 137 -5.30 1.09 -16.33
N ALA A 138 -5.79 0.22 -15.45
CA ALA A 138 -5.19 -1.08 -15.18
C ALA A 138 -5.31 -2.01 -16.40
N GLN A 139 -6.47 -2.01 -17.07
CA GLN A 139 -6.70 -2.79 -18.30
C GLN A 139 -5.82 -2.29 -19.46
N ALA A 140 -5.73 -0.98 -19.68
CA ALA A 140 -4.89 -0.40 -20.72
C ALA A 140 -3.40 -0.77 -20.53
N ARG A 141 -2.91 -0.78 -19.30
CA ARG A 141 -1.54 -1.23 -18.98
C ARG A 141 -1.33 -2.71 -19.25
N ALA A 142 -2.30 -3.57 -18.90
CA ALA A 142 -2.22 -5.01 -19.17
C ALA A 142 -2.25 -5.31 -20.68
N GLN A 143 -2.95 -4.50 -21.47
CA GLN A 143 -2.95 -4.63 -22.94
C GLN A 143 -1.64 -4.16 -23.57
N ALA A 144 -1.00 -3.13 -23.01
CA ALA A 144 0.26 -2.59 -23.50
C ALA A 144 1.46 -3.51 -23.18
N ASP A 145 1.36 -4.33 -22.12
CA ASP A 145 2.38 -5.29 -21.72
C ASP A 145 1.78 -6.71 -21.64
N ALA A 146 1.81 -7.40 -22.77
CA ALA A 146 1.29 -8.77 -22.87
C ALA A 146 2.05 -9.81 -22.00
N SER A 147 3.20 -9.46 -21.46
CA SER A 147 3.96 -10.31 -20.52
C SER A 147 3.41 -10.24 -19.09
N ARG A 148 2.59 -9.23 -18.79
CA ARG A 148 2.02 -9.00 -17.47
C ARG A 148 0.64 -9.63 -17.32
N GLU A 149 0.63 -10.88 -16.91
CA GLU A 149 -0.61 -11.54 -16.53
C GLU A 149 -1.21 -10.88 -15.27
N ARG A 150 -2.51 -10.61 -15.28
CA ARG A 150 -3.23 -10.11 -14.09
C ARG A 150 -3.34 -11.24 -13.05
N ASP A 151 -3.02 -10.92 -11.81
CA ASP A 151 -3.16 -11.84 -10.70
C ASP A 151 -4.62 -12.02 -10.25
N ARG A 152 -4.84 -12.91 -9.27
CA ARG A 152 -6.20 -13.23 -8.77
C ARG A 152 -6.91 -12.00 -8.21
N TYR A 153 -6.20 -11.11 -7.51
CA TYR A 153 -6.80 -9.91 -6.92
C TYR A 153 -7.13 -8.84 -7.97
N GLU A 154 -6.29 -8.69 -8.99
CA GLU A 154 -6.52 -7.77 -10.09
C GLU A 154 -7.67 -8.19 -11.01
N ARG A 155 -7.99 -9.50 -11.06
CA ARG A 155 -9.10 -10.04 -11.88
C ARG A 155 -10.46 -9.90 -11.21
N ASP A 156 -10.50 -9.80 -9.88
CA ASP A 156 -11.74 -9.70 -9.11
C ASP A 156 -12.19 -8.23 -9.03
N GLY A 157 -13.10 -7.83 -9.92
CA GLY A 157 -13.65 -6.47 -9.93
C GLY A 157 -14.41 -6.10 -8.66
N GLY A 158 -15.14 -7.05 -8.08
CA GLY A 158 -15.85 -6.85 -6.82
C GLY A 158 -14.88 -6.63 -5.65
N LEU A 159 -13.73 -7.31 -5.65
CA LEU A 159 -12.68 -7.07 -4.65
C LEU A 159 -12.11 -5.65 -4.75
N GLN A 160 -11.91 -5.12 -5.95
CA GLN A 160 -11.39 -3.75 -6.12
C GLN A 160 -12.36 -2.70 -5.57
N GLU A 161 -13.66 -2.86 -5.80
CA GLU A 161 -14.70 -1.98 -5.25
C GLU A 161 -14.74 -2.05 -3.72
N ARG A 162 -14.78 -3.25 -3.15
CA ARG A 162 -14.76 -3.45 -1.70
C ARG A 162 -13.47 -2.92 -1.07
N THR A 163 -12.33 -3.07 -1.75
CA THR A 163 -11.04 -2.53 -1.28
C THR A 163 -11.04 -1.00 -1.30
N ALA A 164 -11.58 -0.35 -2.34
CA ALA A 164 -11.71 1.09 -2.37
C ALA A 164 -12.59 1.60 -1.20
N ALA A 165 -13.72 0.93 -0.95
CA ALA A 165 -14.58 1.25 0.19
C ALA A 165 -13.86 1.04 1.54
N ALA A 166 -13.08 -0.02 1.69
CA ALA A 166 -12.27 -0.27 2.89
C ALA A 166 -11.22 0.83 3.11
N TYR A 167 -10.54 1.29 2.06
CA TYR A 167 -9.61 2.42 2.18
C TYR A 167 -10.29 3.71 2.64
N ARG A 168 -11.51 4.00 2.16
CA ARG A 168 -12.27 5.17 2.65
C ARG A 168 -12.55 5.05 4.14
N ARG A 169 -13.03 3.88 4.59
CA ARG A 169 -13.28 3.66 6.03
C ARG A 169 -12.02 3.83 6.89
N LEU A 170 -10.86 3.32 6.44
CA LEU A 170 -9.58 3.53 7.12
C LEU A 170 -9.20 5.01 7.19
N ALA A 171 -9.36 5.74 6.09
CA ALA A 171 -9.05 7.17 6.03
C ALA A 171 -9.98 8.00 6.91
N ASP A 172 -11.28 7.75 6.86
CA ASP A 172 -12.30 8.44 7.66
C ASP A 172 -12.12 8.19 9.16
N ALA A 173 -11.68 6.99 9.54
CA ALA A 173 -11.39 6.62 10.93
C ALA A 173 -10.01 7.13 11.42
N GLY A 174 -9.16 7.68 10.55
CA GLY A 174 -7.78 8.03 10.92
C GLY A 174 -6.94 6.82 11.33
N TRP A 175 -7.23 5.64 10.77
CA TRP A 175 -6.62 4.38 11.15
C TRP A 175 -5.09 4.39 10.97
N GLY A 176 -4.36 4.08 12.04
CA GLY A 176 -2.89 4.01 12.01
C GLY A 176 -2.21 5.37 11.77
N GLY A 177 -2.89 6.52 12.00
CA GLY A 177 -2.30 7.84 11.97
C GLY A 177 -3.02 8.88 11.10
N ARG A 178 -2.30 9.92 10.66
CA ARG A 178 -2.86 11.03 9.88
C ARG A 178 -3.10 10.62 8.42
N TRP A 179 -4.27 11.00 7.88
CA TRP A 179 -4.65 10.76 6.51
C TRP A 179 -4.97 12.04 5.74
N ILE A 180 -4.72 11.98 4.43
CA ILE A 180 -5.34 12.86 3.44
C ILE A 180 -5.90 12.00 2.30
N ALA A 181 -7.10 12.37 1.83
CA ALA A 181 -7.75 11.74 0.69
C ALA A 181 -7.75 12.73 -0.47
N THR A 182 -6.86 12.55 -1.43
CA THR A 182 -6.74 13.42 -2.60
C THR A 182 -5.93 12.74 -3.69
N ALA A 183 -6.13 13.15 -4.94
CA ALA A 183 -5.28 12.78 -6.07
C ALA A 183 -4.40 13.96 -6.54
N ASP A 184 -4.50 15.13 -5.88
CA ASP A 184 -3.77 16.34 -6.22
C ASP A 184 -2.36 16.33 -5.62
N ALA A 185 -1.33 16.33 -6.49
CA ALA A 185 0.06 16.25 -6.09
C ALA A 185 0.51 17.48 -5.27
N ASP A 186 0.04 18.67 -5.60
CA ASP A 186 0.44 19.91 -4.91
C ASP A 186 -0.06 19.91 -3.46
N THR A 187 -1.29 19.46 -3.25
CA THR A 187 -1.85 19.27 -1.91
C THR A 187 -1.02 18.29 -1.08
N ILE A 188 -0.59 17.16 -1.68
CA ILE A 188 0.22 16.15 -1.01
C ILE A 188 1.60 16.70 -0.67
N ILE A 189 2.26 17.40 -1.62
CA ILE A 189 3.57 18.04 -1.42
C ILE A 189 3.51 19.04 -0.26
N SER A 190 2.48 19.90 -0.25
CA SER A 190 2.27 20.86 0.83
C SER A 190 2.12 20.17 2.19
N ALA A 191 1.29 19.14 2.26
CA ALA A 191 1.07 18.38 3.50
C ALA A 191 2.36 17.71 4.03
N ILE A 192 3.22 17.19 3.14
CA ILE A 192 4.51 16.60 3.53
C ILE A 192 5.48 17.69 4.01
N LYS A 193 5.54 18.84 3.33
CA LYS A 193 6.38 19.96 3.74
C LYS A 193 5.97 20.50 5.12
N ASP A 194 4.68 20.56 5.42
CA ASP A 194 4.16 20.98 6.73
C ASP A 194 4.60 20.05 7.86
N LEU A 195 4.67 18.73 7.61
CA LEU A 195 5.19 17.76 8.59
C LEU A 195 6.67 18.03 8.92
N SER A 196 7.45 18.44 7.93
CA SER A 196 8.89 18.71 8.10
C SER A 196 9.17 19.96 8.92
N LEU A 197 8.21 20.88 9.07
CA LEU A 197 8.31 22.09 9.89
C LEU A 197 8.04 21.81 11.38
N ILE A 198 7.48 20.67 11.73
CA ILE A 198 7.14 20.30 13.12
C ILE A 198 8.34 19.66 13.85
N HIS A 199 9.40 19.32 13.15
CA HIS A 199 10.61 18.69 13.70
C HIS A 199 11.80 19.68 13.86
N ILE A 200 11.53 20.96 14.09
CA ILE A 200 12.56 21.97 14.46
C ILE A 200 12.62 22.09 15.98
#